data_8f1b6760ba08afb5ef9ddaceef2b0c61
#
_entry.id   8f1b6760ba08afb5ef9ddaceef2b0c61
#
_cell.length_a   1.000
_cell.length_b   1.000
_cell.length_c   1.000
_cell.angle_alpha   90.00
_cell.angle_beta   90.00
_cell.angle_gamma   90.00
#
_symmetry.space_group_name_H-M   'P 1'
#
loop_
_entity.id
_entity.type
_entity.pdbx_description
1 polymer ?
#
loop_
_entity_poly.entity_id
_entity_poly.type
_entity_poly.pdbx_seq_one_letter_code
_entity_poly.pdbx_strand_id
1 'polypeptide(L)'
;MKIIIAGAGAVGTHLAKLLSREKQDIILMDDNEERLSTLSSNFDLMTVTASPTSIQGLKEVGARDADLFIAVTPDESRNMTACMLATNLGAKKTVARIDNYEYLLPKNKEFFKKLGVDSLIYPEMLAAKEIVSSIRMSWVRQWWEFCGGSLILIGTKMREKAEILDIPLHQLAETDKPYHVVAIKRCNETLIPRGDDVIKLHDIVYFTTTRKYVPYIRKIAGKEDYADVRNVMIMGGSRIAVRTAQYVPDYMQVKIIDNDLNRCNRLTELLDDKVMIINGDGRDMDLLIEEGLKNTEAFVALTENSETNILSCLAAKRMGVSKTVAEVENIDYIGMAESLDIGTVINKKMITASHIYQMMLDADVSNVKCLSFANADVAEFTVKADSKITKHQVKDLGLPKGTTIGGLIRQGEGVVVTGNTQILPGDHVVVFCLSMMIKKIEKYFN
;
A
#
# COMPACT_ATOMS: atom_id res chain seq x y z
N MET A 1 6.22 -18.90 -13.31
CA MET A 1 6.61 -17.75 -14.17
C MET A 1 8.09 -17.49 -13.99
N LYS A 2 8.78 -17.15 -15.08
CA LYS A 2 10.16 -16.65 -15.03
C LYS A 2 10.16 -15.13 -14.91
N ILE A 3 10.72 -14.62 -13.83
CA ILE A 3 10.72 -13.20 -13.49
C ILE A 3 12.15 -12.73 -13.35
N ILE A 4 12.48 -11.68 -14.09
CA ILE A 4 13.80 -11.05 -14.02
C ILE A 4 13.64 -9.67 -13.39
N ILE A 5 14.39 -9.43 -12.31
CA ILE A 5 14.43 -8.14 -11.61
C ILE A 5 15.80 -7.51 -11.87
N ALA A 6 15.82 -6.37 -12.53
CA ALA A 6 17.02 -5.58 -12.80
C ALA A 6 17.14 -4.44 -11.79
N GLY A 7 18.15 -4.54 -10.92
CA GLY A 7 18.45 -3.63 -9.83
C GLY A 7 18.28 -4.29 -8.45
N ALA A 8 19.40 -4.59 -7.78
CA ALA A 8 19.47 -5.13 -6.42
C ALA A 8 19.47 -4.03 -5.33
N GLY A 9 18.87 -2.88 -5.62
CA GLY A 9 18.58 -1.85 -4.63
C GLY A 9 17.44 -2.26 -3.69
N ALA A 10 17.06 -1.39 -2.75
CA ALA A 10 16.06 -1.70 -1.74
C ALA A 10 14.70 -2.16 -2.31
N VAL A 11 14.23 -1.58 -3.42
CA VAL A 11 12.98 -1.99 -4.09
C VAL A 11 13.12 -3.39 -4.68
N GLY A 12 14.15 -3.62 -5.49
CA GLY A 12 14.36 -4.91 -6.15
C GLY A 12 14.62 -6.05 -5.17
N THR A 13 15.42 -5.80 -4.14
CA THR A 13 15.67 -6.75 -3.06
C THR A 13 14.39 -7.10 -2.29
N HIS A 14 13.58 -6.10 -1.94
CA HIS A 14 12.32 -6.35 -1.23
C HIS A 14 11.32 -7.10 -2.12
N LEU A 15 11.22 -6.73 -3.38
CA LEU A 15 10.40 -7.42 -4.37
C LEU A 15 10.86 -8.88 -4.57
N ALA A 16 12.17 -9.12 -4.73
CA ALA A 16 12.72 -10.47 -4.85
C ALA A 16 12.38 -11.33 -3.62
N LYS A 17 12.47 -10.77 -2.41
CA LYS A 17 12.05 -11.44 -1.16
C LYS A 17 10.56 -11.76 -1.11
N LEU A 18 9.70 -10.87 -1.58
CA LEU A 18 8.26 -11.14 -1.65
C LEU A 18 7.97 -12.29 -2.62
N LEU A 19 8.60 -12.26 -3.78
CA LEU A 19 8.35 -13.20 -4.86
C LEU A 19 8.96 -14.58 -4.62
N SER A 20 10.14 -14.66 -3.96
CA SER A 20 10.80 -15.93 -3.64
C SER A 20 9.89 -16.84 -2.80
N ARG A 21 8.95 -16.26 -2.09
CA ARG A 21 7.93 -17.00 -1.31
C ARG A 21 6.86 -17.65 -2.18
N GLU A 22 6.72 -17.27 -3.44
CA GLU A 22 5.62 -17.65 -4.35
C GLU A 22 5.95 -18.79 -5.32
N LYS A 23 7.05 -19.55 -5.12
CA LYS A 23 7.48 -20.61 -6.03
C LYS A 23 7.60 -20.14 -7.50
N GLN A 24 8.10 -18.94 -7.71
CA GLN A 24 8.43 -18.38 -9.01
C GLN A 24 9.92 -18.61 -9.30
N ASP A 25 10.29 -18.70 -10.58
CA ASP A 25 11.68 -18.70 -11.01
C ASP A 25 12.17 -17.25 -11.08
N ILE A 26 12.93 -16.82 -10.06
CA ILE A 26 13.33 -15.43 -9.89
C ILE A 26 14.80 -15.27 -10.12
N ILE A 27 15.13 -14.34 -11.01
CA ILE A 27 16.49 -13.92 -11.27
C ILE A 27 16.63 -12.45 -10.90
N LEU A 28 17.55 -12.16 -9.98
CA LEU A 28 17.90 -10.79 -9.60
C LEU A 28 19.26 -10.44 -10.24
N MET A 29 19.28 -9.40 -11.08
CA MET A 29 20.50 -8.93 -11.74
C MET A 29 20.88 -7.51 -11.29
N ASP A 30 22.14 -7.27 -11.08
CA ASP A 30 22.74 -5.97 -10.79
C ASP A 30 24.20 -5.96 -11.27
N ASP A 31 24.77 -4.80 -11.56
CA ASP A 31 26.20 -4.70 -11.90
C ASP A 31 27.11 -4.63 -10.66
N ASN A 32 26.52 -4.48 -9.46
CA ASN A 32 27.23 -4.49 -8.19
C ASN A 32 27.13 -5.86 -7.51
N GLU A 33 28.22 -6.60 -7.50
CA GLU A 33 28.33 -7.93 -6.91
C GLU A 33 28.10 -7.94 -5.40
N GLU A 34 28.53 -6.90 -4.66
CA GLU A 34 28.36 -6.81 -3.22
C GLU A 34 26.87 -6.78 -2.82
N ARG A 35 26.02 -6.12 -3.62
CA ARG A 35 24.58 -6.09 -3.38
C ARG A 35 23.91 -7.45 -3.57
N LEU A 36 24.46 -8.28 -4.44
CA LEU A 36 23.92 -9.60 -4.75
C LEU A 36 24.39 -10.67 -3.77
N SER A 37 25.64 -10.59 -3.27
CA SER A 37 26.27 -11.60 -2.42
C SER A 37 25.51 -11.86 -1.11
N THR A 38 24.93 -10.81 -0.51
CA THR A 38 24.16 -10.91 0.74
C THR A 38 22.79 -11.58 0.56
N LEU A 39 22.31 -11.70 -0.66
CA LEU A 39 20.95 -12.19 -0.97
C LEU A 39 20.91 -13.64 -1.40
N SER A 40 21.91 -14.09 -2.16
CA SER A 40 21.99 -15.46 -2.70
C SER A 40 22.04 -16.54 -1.61
N SER A 41 22.55 -16.21 -0.42
CA SER A 41 22.69 -17.16 0.69
C SER A 41 21.41 -17.37 1.50
N ASN A 42 20.43 -16.47 1.41
CA ASN A 42 19.29 -16.44 2.31
C ASN A 42 17.93 -16.70 1.64
N PHE A 43 17.87 -16.68 0.31
CA PHE A 43 16.61 -16.79 -0.43
C PHE A 43 16.77 -17.73 -1.63
N ASP A 44 15.69 -18.45 -1.95
CA ASP A 44 15.60 -19.31 -3.13
C ASP A 44 15.41 -18.44 -4.40
N LEU A 45 16.50 -17.79 -4.81
CA LEU A 45 16.55 -16.95 -6.01
C LEU A 45 17.95 -17.03 -6.65
N MET A 46 17.98 -16.88 -7.96
CA MET A 46 19.24 -16.80 -8.70
C MET A 46 19.72 -15.35 -8.78
N THR A 47 21.00 -15.12 -8.53
CA THR A 47 21.63 -13.80 -8.71
C THR A 47 22.60 -13.83 -9.89
N VAL A 48 22.65 -12.74 -10.67
CA VAL A 48 23.56 -12.61 -11.80
C VAL A 48 24.19 -11.22 -11.81
N THR A 49 25.52 -11.17 -11.75
CA THR A 49 26.27 -9.91 -11.84
C THR A 49 26.41 -9.51 -13.31
N ALA A 50 25.51 -8.62 -13.75
CA ALA A 50 25.53 -8.10 -15.13
C ALA A 50 24.80 -6.75 -15.21
N SER A 51 25.19 -5.92 -16.17
CA SER A 51 24.46 -4.67 -16.44
C SER A 51 23.12 -4.95 -17.10
N PRO A 52 22.00 -4.37 -16.60
CA PRO A 52 20.69 -4.54 -17.21
C PRO A 52 20.54 -3.89 -18.58
N THR A 53 21.48 -3.08 -19.00
CA THR A 53 21.56 -2.49 -20.36
C THR A 53 22.55 -3.23 -21.27
N SER A 54 23.15 -4.33 -20.80
CA SER A 54 23.99 -5.21 -21.62
C SER A 54 23.15 -6.27 -22.31
N ILE A 55 23.20 -6.31 -23.66
CA ILE A 55 22.52 -7.36 -24.43
C ILE A 55 23.03 -8.76 -24.04
N GLN A 56 24.35 -8.88 -23.80
CA GLN A 56 24.95 -10.13 -23.36
C GLN A 56 24.43 -10.52 -21.96
N GLY A 57 24.43 -9.58 -21.00
CA GLY A 57 23.91 -9.82 -19.67
C GLY A 57 22.41 -10.20 -19.68
N LEU A 58 21.59 -9.54 -20.51
CA LEU A 58 20.18 -9.89 -20.69
C LEU A 58 19.99 -11.29 -21.29
N LYS A 59 20.87 -11.73 -22.20
CA LYS A 59 20.87 -13.10 -22.72
C LYS A 59 21.27 -14.12 -21.65
N GLU A 60 22.26 -13.82 -20.83
CA GLU A 60 22.70 -14.69 -19.73
C GLU A 60 21.62 -14.96 -18.70
N VAL A 61 20.82 -13.94 -18.34
CA VAL A 61 19.65 -14.11 -17.45
C VAL A 61 18.45 -14.74 -18.18
N GLY A 62 18.57 -14.96 -19.50
CA GLY A 62 17.51 -15.56 -20.32
C GLY A 62 16.28 -14.65 -20.45
N ALA A 63 16.50 -13.39 -20.75
CA ALA A 63 15.42 -12.40 -20.96
C ALA A 63 14.43 -12.82 -22.05
N ARG A 64 14.87 -13.62 -23.02
CA ARG A 64 14.03 -14.16 -24.10
C ARG A 64 12.81 -14.92 -23.61
N ASP A 65 12.98 -15.68 -22.51
CA ASP A 65 11.93 -16.56 -21.97
C ASP A 65 11.27 -15.96 -20.71
N ALA A 66 11.56 -14.69 -20.43
CA ALA A 66 10.99 -14.01 -19.27
C ALA A 66 9.48 -13.74 -19.47
N ASP A 67 8.68 -14.17 -18.53
CA ASP A 67 7.26 -13.79 -18.48
C ASP A 67 7.12 -12.34 -18.05
N LEU A 68 8.03 -11.87 -17.17
CA LEU A 68 8.05 -10.49 -16.69
C LEU A 68 9.50 -10.02 -16.45
N PHE A 69 9.83 -8.88 -17.01
CA PHE A 69 11.09 -8.16 -16.77
C PHE A 69 10.80 -6.85 -16.02
N ILE A 70 11.44 -6.65 -14.88
CA ILE A 70 11.20 -5.51 -13.98
C ILE A 70 12.50 -4.74 -13.80
N ALA A 71 12.55 -3.49 -14.24
CA ALA A 71 13.69 -2.60 -14.07
C ALA A 71 13.41 -1.57 -12.96
N VAL A 72 14.15 -1.66 -11.84
CA VAL A 72 13.97 -0.84 -10.63
C VAL A 72 15.28 -0.28 -10.10
N THR A 73 16.22 0.00 -10.99
CA THR A 73 17.44 0.74 -10.62
C THR A 73 17.10 2.19 -10.25
N PRO A 74 18.03 2.94 -9.60
CA PRO A 74 17.82 4.37 -9.34
C PRO A 74 17.70 5.25 -10.59
N ASP A 75 18.24 4.80 -11.72
CA ASP A 75 18.28 5.56 -12.97
C ASP A 75 17.14 5.16 -13.91
N GLU A 76 16.21 6.10 -14.17
CA GLU A 76 15.05 5.85 -15.04
C GLU A 76 15.43 5.58 -16.49
N SER A 77 16.47 6.27 -17.03
CA SER A 77 16.92 6.07 -18.41
C SER A 77 17.46 4.66 -18.61
N ARG A 78 18.17 4.17 -17.60
CA ARG A 78 18.67 2.79 -17.54
C ARG A 78 17.52 1.78 -17.45
N ASN A 79 16.50 2.07 -16.66
CA ASN A 79 15.31 1.22 -16.53
C ASN A 79 14.53 1.15 -17.84
N MET A 80 14.34 2.29 -18.49
CA MET A 80 13.66 2.36 -19.79
C MET A 80 14.43 1.59 -20.86
N THR A 81 15.73 1.80 -20.96
CA THR A 81 16.62 1.09 -21.92
C THR A 81 16.59 -0.41 -21.67
N ALA A 82 16.70 -0.85 -20.42
CA ALA A 82 16.67 -2.25 -20.05
C ALA A 82 15.35 -2.93 -20.48
N CYS A 83 14.21 -2.28 -20.24
CA CYS A 83 12.91 -2.79 -20.66
C CYS A 83 12.78 -2.89 -22.19
N MET A 84 13.21 -1.85 -22.93
CA MET A 84 13.20 -1.87 -24.39
C MET A 84 14.07 -3.02 -24.95
N LEU A 85 15.26 -3.22 -24.40
CA LEU A 85 16.14 -4.32 -24.81
C LEU A 85 15.54 -5.68 -24.48
N ALA A 86 14.99 -5.84 -23.26
CA ALA A 86 14.36 -7.08 -22.82
C ALA A 86 13.17 -7.47 -23.71
N THR A 87 12.29 -6.52 -24.05
CA THR A 87 11.18 -6.76 -24.98
C THR A 87 11.67 -7.19 -26.37
N ASN A 88 12.67 -6.52 -26.91
CA ASN A 88 13.23 -6.89 -28.21
C ASN A 88 13.98 -8.24 -28.21
N LEU A 89 14.43 -8.70 -27.05
CA LEU A 89 14.98 -10.04 -26.87
C LEU A 89 13.91 -11.12 -26.69
N GLY A 90 12.66 -10.75 -26.37
CA GLY A 90 11.54 -11.68 -26.28
C GLY A 90 10.79 -11.72 -24.93
N ALA A 91 11.11 -10.85 -23.98
CA ALA A 91 10.36 -10.74 -22.73
C ALA A 91 8.89 -10.41 -23.01
N LYS A 92 7.95 -11.11 -22.35
CA LYS A 92 6.52 -10.97 -22.64
C LYS A 92 5.90 -9.69 -22.09
N LYS A 93 6.34 -9.28 -20.90
CA LYS A 93 5.90 -8.03 -20.25
C LYS A 93 7.08 -7.33 -19.59
N THR A 94 7.02 -6.00 -19.56
CA THR A 94 8.07 -5.17 -18.95
C THR A 94 7.47 -4.13 -18.01
N VAL A 95 8.21 -3.82 -16.93
CA VAL A 95 7.86 -2.82 -15.93
C VAL A 95 9.10 -1.97 -15.66
N ALA A 96 9.01 -0.67 -15.86
CA ALA A 96 10.09 0.28 -15.58
C ALA A 96 9.73 1.23 -14.42
N ARG A 97 10.61 1.34 -13.43
CA ARG A 97 10.58 2.44 -12.48
C ARG A 97 11.03 3.72 -13.16
N ILE A 98 10.27 4.79 -12.95
CA ILE A 98 10.57 6.13 -13.48
C ILE A 98 10.59 7.16 -12.35
N ASP A 99 11.23 8.29 -12.63
CA ASP A 99 11.29 9.46 -11.75
C ASP A 99 10.64 10.71 -12.40
N ASN A 100 10.34 10.66 -13.70
CA ASN A 100 9.68 11.74 -14.42
C ASN A 100 8.17 11.46 -14.56
N TYR A 101 7.36 12.32 -13.93
CA TYR A 101 5.91 12.23 -13.99
C TYR A 101 5.33 12.40 -15.39
N GLU A 102 5.99 13.18 -16.27
CA GLU A 102 5.55 13.41 -17.64
C GLU A 102 5.30 12.09 -18.40
N TYR A 103 6.10 11.06 -18.10
CA TYR A 103 5.97 9.75 -18.73
C TYR A 103 4.65 9.03 -18.41
N LEU A 104 3.97 9.42 -17.32
CA LEU A 104 2.67 8.87 -16.93
C LEU A 104 1.49 9.52 -17.65
N LEU A 105 1.68 10.60 -18.39
CA LEU A 105 0.61 11.21 -19.18
C LEU A 105 0.11 10.20 -20.24
N PRO A 106 -1.21 10.15 -20.53
CA PRO A 106 -1.79 9.09 -21.38
C PRO A 106 -1.09 8.92 -22.74
N LYS A 107 -0.78 10.02 -23.43
CA LYS A 107 -0.07 9.99 -24.71
C LYS A 107 1.35 9.43 -24.59
N ASN A 108 2.06 9.77 -23.51
CA ASN A 108 3.42 9.34 -23.30
C ASN A 108 3.48 7.86 -22.87
N LYS A 109 2.52 7.40 -22.09
CA LYS A 109 2.40 5.96 -21.77
C LYS A 109 2.26 5.09 -23.04
N GLU A 110 1.40 5.50 -23.96
CA GLU A 110 1.24 4.78 -25.22
C GLU A 110 2.51 4.82 -26.09
N PHE A 111 3.23 5.94 -26.08
CA PHE A 111 4.51 6.08 -26.74
C PHE A 111 5.53 5.06 -26.19
N PHE A 112 5.70 4.99 -24.87
CA PHE A 112 6.64 4.05 -24.25
C PHE A 112 6.20 2.59 -24.42
N LYS A 113 4.91 2.32 -24.40
CA LYS A 113 4.40 0.97 -24.70
C LYS A 113 4.77 0.50 -26.09
N LYS A 114 4.71 1.39 -27.10
CA LYS A 114 5.17 1.07 -28.47
C LYS A 114 6.68 0.81 -28.54
N LEU A 115 7.47 1.39 -27.65
CA LEU A 115 8.91 1.16 -27.53
C LEU A 115 9.26 -0.10 -26.72
N GLY A 116 8.27 -0.85 -26.22
CA GLY A 116 8.49 -2.08 -25.46
C GLY A 116 8.60 -1.88 -23.96
N VAL A 117 8.03 -0.78 -23.42
CA VAL A 117 7.86 -0.59 -21.97
C VAL A 117 6.37 -0.64 -21.65
N ASP A 118 5.89 -1.79 -21.19
CA ASP A 118 4.45 -2.03 -21.01
C ASP A 118 3.86 -1.25 -19.85
N SER A 119 4.62 -1.10 -18.78
CA SER A 119 4.15 -0.45 -17.56
C SER A 119 5.21 0.44 -16.94
N LEU A 120 4.76 1.61 -16.49
CA LEU A 120 5.60 2.62 -15.82
C LEU A 120 5.16 2.77 -14.37
N ILE A 121 6.14 2.74 -13.45
CA ILE A 121 5.92 2.90 -12.02
C ILE A 121 6.65 4.12 -11.52
N TYR A 122 5.91 5.03 -10.90
CA TYR A 122 6.42 6.22 -10.25
C TYR A 122 6.17 6.13 -8.73
N PRO A 123 7.19 5.74 -7.93
CA PRO A 123 7.05 5.47 -6.50
C PRO A 123 6.47 6.64 -5.70
N GLU A 124 6.88 7.86 -6.03
CA GLU A 124 6.45 9.07 -5.35
C GLU A 124 4.94 9.33 -5.50
N MET A 125 4.37 9.00 -6.66
CA MET A 125 2.93 9.10 -6.88
C MET A 125 2.17 8.03 -6.08
N LEU A 126 2.71 6.82 -6.01
CA LEU A 126 2.08 5.73 -5.24
C LEU A 126 2.06 6.08 -3.75
N ALA A 127 3.20 6.58 -3.23
CA ALA A 127 3.30 7.03 -1.84
C ALA A 127 2.35 8.21 -1.56
N ALA A 128 2.29 9.20 -2.45
CA ALA A 128 1.40 10.35 -2.30
C ALA A 128 -0.08 9.94 -2.26
N LYS A 129 -0.50 9.01 -3.12
CA LYS A 129 -1.88 8.47 -3.10
C LYS A 129 -2.19 7.76 -1.78
N GLU A 130 -1.25 7.00 -1.24
CA GLU A 130 -1.42 6.33 0.05
C GLU A 130 -1.52 7.35 1.19
N ILE A 131 -0.68 8.40 1.18
CA ILE A 131 -0.74 9.51 2.14
C ILE A 131 -2.11 10.19 2.07
N VAL A 132 -2.56 10.61 0.89
CA VAL A 132 -3.85 11.27 0.70
C VAL A 132 -5.00 10.38 1.15
N SER A 133 -4.97 9.09 0.81
CA SER A 133 -5.96 8.11 1.29
C SER A 133 -5.99 8.05 2.81
N SER A 134 -4.81 8.07 3.46
CA SER A 134 -4.70 7.97 4.92
C SER A 134 -5.14 9.23 5.66
N ILE A 135 -4.98 10.44 5.09
CA ILE A 135 -5.35 11.69 5.75
C ILE A 135 -6.81 12.11 5.51
N ARG A 136 -7.53 11.49 4.58
CA ARG A 136 -8.94 11.79 4.33
C ARG A 136 -9.81 11.72 5.58
N MET A 137 -9.46 10.81 6.49
CA MET A 137 -10.16 10.62 7.76
C MET A 137 -9.16 10.53 8.90
N SER A 138 -9.22 11.45 9.85
CA SER A 138 -8.28 11.52 10.97
C SER A 138 -8.24 10.26 11.84
N TRP A 139 -9.37 9.55 11.97
CA TRP A 139 -9.54 8.36 12.79
C TRP A 139 -9.16 7.04 12.10
N VAL A 140 -8.97 7.06 10.76
CA VAL A 140 -8.62 5.87 9.96
C VAL A 140 -7.11 5.82 9.75
N ARG A 141 -6.52 4.65 9.90
CA ARG A 141 -5.11 4.39 9.54
C ARG A 141 -4.96 3.94 8.10
N GLN A 142 -5.90 3.10 7.64
CA GLN A 142 -5.90 2.55 6.29
C GLN A 142 -7.32 2.56 5.73
N TRP A 143 -7.43 2.95 4.47
CA TRP A 143 -8.68 3.01 3.75
C TRP A 143 -8.48 2.44 2.36
N TRP A 144 -9.26 1.44 2.00
CA TRP A 144 -9.29 0.90 0.66
C TRP A 144 -10.71 0.72 0.16
N GLU A 145 -10.88 1.00 -1.13
CA GLU A 145 -12.14 0.83 -1.83
C GLU A 145 -12.00 -0.29 -2.86
N PHE A 146 -12.94 -1.22 -2.83
CA PHE A 146 -13.09 -2.29 -3.81
C PHE A 146 -14.22 -1.96 -4.76
N CYS A 147 -14.08 -2.32 -6.06
CA CYS A 147 -15.08 -2.10 -7.11
C CYS A 147 -15.72 -0.70 -7.06
N GLY A 148 -14.91 0.34 -7.16
CA GLY A 148 -15.40 1.72 -7.19
C GLY A 148 -16.04 2.23 -5.88
N GLY A 149 -15.78 1.56 -4.75
CA GLY A 149 -16.26 1.97 -3.43
C GLY A 149 -17.55 1.27 -2.97
N SER A 150 -17.98 0.23 -3.68
CA SER A 150 -19.13 -0.58 -3.27
C SER A 150 -18.85 -1.35 -1.97
N LEU A 151 -17.61 -1.78 -1.76
CA LEU A 151 -17.13 -2.36 -0.51
C LEU A 151 -15.89 -1.59 -0.05
N ILE A 152 -15.79 -1.35 1.26
CA ILE A 152 -14.72 -0.54 1.85
C ILE A 152 -14.04 -1.34 2.96
N LEU A 153 -12.70 -1.27 2.98
CA LEU A 153 -11.88 -1.76 4.08
C LEU A 153 -11.37 -0.56 4.90
N ILE A 154 -11.59 -0.62 6.20
CA ILE A 154 -11.18 0.39 7.16
C ILE A 154 -10.27 -0.24 8.20
N GLY A 155 -9.02 0.21 8.27
CA GLY A 155 -8.09 -0.12 9.35
C GLY A 155 -8.06 1.00 10.38
N THR A 156 -8.40 0.72 11.65
CA THR A 156 -8.37 1.71 12.71
C THR A 156 -7.83 1.14 14.03
N LYS A 157 -7.11 1.97 14.80
CA LYS A 157 -6.55 1.55 16.09
C LYS A 157 -7.60 1.73 17.19
N MET A 158 -7.83 0.68 17.96
CA MET A 158 -8.75 0.69 19.09
C MET A 158 -8.18 1.53 20.24
N ARG A 159 -9.05 2.31 20.86
CA ARG A 159 -8.77 3.16 22.02
C ARG A 159 -9.79 2.87 23.13
N GLU A 160 -9.58 3.42 24.31
CA GLU A 160 -10.42 3.20 25.49
C GLU A 160 -11.92 3.46 25.27
N LYS A 161 -12.26 4.41 24.40
CA LYS A 161 -13.65 4.74 24.06
C LYS A 161 -14.33 3.77 23.08
N ALA A 162 -13.62 2.74 22.58
CA ALA A 162 -14.23 1.80 21.65
C ALA A 162 -15.25 0.89 22.37
N GLU A 163 -16.46 0.81 21.82
CA GLU A 163 -17.59 0.07 22.42
C GLU A 163 -17.44 -1.46 22.29
N ILE A 164 -16.53 -1.94 21.42
CA ILE A 164 -16.39 -3.35 21.02
C ILE A 164 -15.20 -4.06 21.67
N LEU A 165 -14.57 -3.45 22.69
CA LEU A 165 -13.45 -4.06 23.39
C LEU A 165 -13.92 -5.23 24.27
N ASP A 166 -13.08 -6.30 24.29
CA ASP A 166 -13.25 -7.47 25.13
C ASP A 166 -14.57 -8.23 24.99
N ILE A 167 -15.30 -7.99 23.88
CA ILE A 167 -16.54 -8.69 23.51
C ILE A 167 -16.22 -9.72 22.41
N PRO A 168 -16.65 -10.98 22.54
CA PRO A 168 -16.49 -11.98 21.47
C PRO A 168 -17.18 -11.53 20.18
N LEU A 169 -16.50 -11.69 19.04
CA LEU A 169 -17.00 -11.20 17.76
C LEU A 169 -18.37 -11.76 17.36
N HIS A 170 -18.70 -13.00 17.74
CA HIS A 170 -20.00 -13.58 17.46
C HIS A 170 -21.17 -12.85 18.19
N GLN A 171 -20.88 -12.11 19.29
CA GLN A 171 -21.87 -11.31 20.03
C GLN A 171 -22.02 -9.91 19.43
N LEU A 172 -21.07 -9.47 18.61
CA LEU A 172 -21.08 -8.14 17.96
C LEU A 172 -21.85 -8.13 16.63
N ALA A 173 -22.27 -9.30 16.13
CA ALA A 173 -22.94 -9.42 14.84
C ALA A 173 -24.34 -8.82 14.88
N GLU A 174 -24.52 -7.63 14.32
CA GLU A 174 -25.82 -7.00 14.08
C GLU A 174 -26.23 -7.19 12.61
N THR A 175 -27.49 -7.57 12.36
CA THR A 175 -27.99 -7.85 11.02
C THR A 175 -28.31 -6.61 10.19
N ASP A 176 -28.66 -5.52 10.85
CA ASP A 176 -29.09 -4.26 10.22
C ASP A 176 -27.95 -3.25 10.01
N LYS A 177 -26.77 -3.50 10.58
CA LYS A 177 -25.57 -2.67 10.44
C LYS A 177 -24.37 -3.54 10.05
N PRO A 178 -24.37 -4.06 8.82
CA PRO A 178 -23.40 -5.07 8.44
C PRO A 178 -21.97 -4.54 8.37
N TYR A 179 -21.10 -5.17 9.11
CA TYR A 179 -19.65 -5.09 8.99
C TYR A 179 -19.03 -6.47 9.28
N HIS A 180 -17.81 -6.67 8.80
CA HIS A 180 -17.05 -7.88 9.11
C HIS A 180 -15.65 -7.50 9.58
N VAL A 181 -15.19 -8.09 10.69
CA VAL A 181 -13.80 -7.94 11.16
C VAL A 181 -12.95 -8.96 10.41
N VAL A 182 -12.13 -8.51 9.48
CA VAL A 182 -11.38 -9.38 8.57
C VAL A 182 -9.96 -9.66 9.03
N ALA A 183 -9.38 -8.76 9.82
CA ALA A 183 -8.07 -8.98 10.43
C ALA A 183 -7.93 -8.13 11.69
N ILE A 184 -7.10 -8.60 12.62
CA ILE A 184 -6.69 -7.88 13.82
C ILE A 184 -5.16 -7.93 13.87
N LYS A 185 -4.51 -6.77 13.91
CA LYS A 185 -3.07 -6.66 14.20
C LYS A 185 -2.89 -6.32 15.67
N ARG A 186 -2.34 -7.26 16.40
CA ARG A 186 -2.00 -7.15 17.83
C ARG A 186 -0.49 -7.19 17.99
N CYS A 187 0.11 -6.10 18.44
CA CYS A 187 1.56 -5.94 18.44
C CYS A 187 2.13 -6.18 17.04
N ASN A 188 2.98 -7.18 16.87
CA ASN A 188 3.60 -7.54 15.57
C ASN A 188 2.95 -8.74 14.89
N GLU A 189 1.89 -9.29 15.46
CA GLU A 189 1.18 -10.43 14.91
C GLU A 189 -0.15 -10.02 14.27
N THR A 190 -0.44 -10.61 13.12
CA THR A 190 -1.73 -10.47 12.46
C THR A 190 -2.49 -11.77 12.58
N LEU A 191 -3.73 -11.69 13.02
CA LEU A 191 -4.64 -12.80 13.08
C LEU A 191 -5.85 -12.53 12.20
N ILE A 192 -6.35 -13.59 11.55
CA ILE A 192 -7.66 -13.61 10.91
C ILE A 192 -8.64 -14.15 11.95
N PRO A 193 -9.49 -13.28 12.51
CA PRO A 193 -10.24 -13.62 13.71
C PRO A 193 -11.40 -14.57 13.42
N ARG A 194 -11.85 -15.28 14.48
CA ARG A 194 -13.03 -16.14 14.52
C ARG A 194 -14.04 -15.58 15.51
N GLY A 195 -15.23 -16.18 15.54
CA GLY A 195 -16.32 -15.72 16.38
C GLY A 195 -15.99 -15.57 17.87
N ASP A 196 -15.12 -16.44 18.41
CA ASP A 196 -14.73 -16.43 19.83
C ASP A 196 -13.57 -15.47 20.16
N ASP A 197 -12.91 -14.91 19.12
CA ASP A 197 -11.86 -13.93 19.32
C ASP A 197 -12.42 -12.60 19.81
N VAL A 198 -11.60 -11.87 20.58
CA VAL A 198 -11.94 -10.57 21.14
C VAL A 198 -10.99 -9.49 20.63
N ILE A 199 -11.51 -8.30 20.46
CA ILE A 199 -10.73 -7.09 20.15
C ILE A 199 -10.20 -6.51 21.46
N LYS A 200 -8.90 -6.18 21.51
CA LYS A 200 -8.26 -5.60 22.69
C LYS A 200 -7.85 -4.14 22.47
N LEU A 201 -7.65 -3.45 23.55
CA LEU A 201 -7.09 -2.10 23.54
C LEU A 201 -5.75 -2.09 22.77
N HIS A 202 -5.58 -1.07 21.91
CA HIS A 202 -4.44 -0.86 21.03
C HIS A 202 -4.35 -1.78 19.81
N ASP A 203 -5.24 -2.76 19.62
CA ASP A 203 -5.32 -3.51 18.39
C ASP A 203 -5.59 -2.57 17.20
N ILE A 204 -5.02 -2.89 16.04
CA ILE A 204 -5.46 -2.30 14.78
C ILE A 204 -6.44 -3.30 14.17
N VAL A 205 -7.69 -2.88 14.05
CA VAL A 205 -8.79 -3.72 13.56
C VAL A 205 -9.16 -3.31 12.15
N TYR A 206 -9.28 -4.30 11.28
CA TYR A 206 -9.65 -4.13 9.89
C TYR A 206 -11.09 -4.57 9.69
N PHE A 207 -11.94 -3.60 9.32
CA PHE A 207 -13.37 -3.82 9.06
C PHE A 207 -13.65 -3.75 7.57
N THR A 208 -14.42 -4.68 7.05
CA THR A 208 -15.10 -4.49 5.76
C THR A 208 -16.54 -4.08 5.98
N THR A 209 -16.99 -3.10 5.20
CA THR A 209 -18.35 -2.56 5.26
C THR A 209 -18.69 -1.84 3.96
N THR A 210 -19.92 -1.35 3.84
CA THR A 210 -20.31 -0.45 2.74
C THR A 210 -20.26 1.01 3.18
N ARG A 211 -20.23 1.95 2.23
CA ARG A 211 -20.12 3.40 2.51
C ARG A 211 -21.18 3.90 3.49
N LYS A 212 -22.37 3.33 3.44
CA LYS A 212 -23.50 3.67 4.31
C LYS A 212 -23.19 3.48 5.80
N TYR A 213 -22.40 2.46 6.14
CA TYR A 213 -22.13 2.06 7.53
C TYR A 213 -20.77 2.53 8.07
N VAL A 214 -20.02 3.32 7.31
CA VAL A 214 -18.77 3.95 7.78
C VAL A 214 -18.97 4.77 9.06
N PRO A 215 -20.04 5.61 9.19
CA PRO A 215 -20.32 6.33 10.44
C PRO A 215 -20.55 5.41 11.64
N TYR A 216 -21.16 4.24 11.42
CA TYR A 216 -21.34 3.25 12.46
C TYR A 216 -20.01 2.65 12.94
N ILE A 217 -19.11 2.32 12.01
CA ILE A 217 -17.73 1.86 12.36
C ILE A 217 -17.00 2.94 13.18
N ARG A 218 -17.13 4.23 12.78
CA ARG A 218 -16.55 5.36 13.51
C ARG A 218 -17.05 5.39 14.96
N LYS A 219 -18.34 5.19 15.17
CA LYS A 219 -18.96 5.15 16.49
C LYS A 219 -18.42 4.00 17.34
N ILE A 220 -18.58 2.76 16.88
CA ILE A 220 -18.17 1.57 17.66
C ILE A 220 -16.67 1.51 17.93
N ALA A 221 -15.86 2.16 17.08
CA ALA A 221 -14.42 2.33 17.28
C ALA A 221 -14.07 3.47 18.26
N GLY A 222 -15.07 4.18 18.82
CA GLY A 222 -14.89 5.30 19.75
C GLY A 222 -14.18 6.50 19.14
N LYS A 223 -14.51 6.83 17.87
CA LYS A 223 -13.82 7.87 17.08
C LYS A 223 -14.72 9.06 16.72
N GLU A 224 -15.85 9.23 17.37
CA GLU A 224 -16.79 10.31 17.06
C GLU A 224 -16.19 11.71 17.28
N ASP A 225 -15.34 11.87 18.29
CA ASP A 225 -14.67 13.13 18.63
C ASP A 225 -13.51 13.51 17.68
N TYR A 226 -13.14 12.66 16.71
CA TYR A 226 -12.07 12.97 15.78
C TYR A 226 -12.57 13.94 14.70
N ALA A 227 -11.93 15.12 14.58
CA ALA A 227 -12.25 16.09 13.55
C ALA A 227 -11.94 15.58 12.13
N ASP A 228 -12.70 16.03 11.15
CA ASP A 228 -12.35 15.81 9.74
C ASP A 228 -11.14 16.65 9.38
N VAL A 229 -10.24 16.11 8.55
CA VAL A 229 -9.02 16.83 8.15
C VAL A 229 -9.35 17.91 7.14
N ARG A 230 -9.02 19.16 7.49
CA ARG A 230 -9.12 20.33 6.61
C ARG A 230 -7.80 21.05 6.45
N ASN A 231 -6.97 21.07 7.48
CA ASN A 231 -5.67 21.71 7.50
C ASN A 231 -4.57 20.64 7.54
N VAL A 232 -3.72 20.63 6.54
CA VAL A 232 -2.61 19.69 6.39
C VAL A 232 -1.31 20.46 6.42
N MET A 233 -0.41 20.11 7.34
CA MET A 233 0.94 20.65 7.40
C MET A 233 1.91 19.56 6.95
N ILE A 234 2.71 19.86 5.94
CA ILE A 234 3.72 18.93 5.38
C ILE A 234 5.11 19.48 5.73
N MET A 235 5.93 18.68 6.40
CA MET A 235 7.33 18.97 6.65
C MET A 235 8.20 18.28 5.60
N GLY A 236 8.93 19.09 4.83
CA GLY A 236 9.79 18.66 3.72
C GLY A 236 9.13 18.81 2.35
N GLY A 237 9.80 19.52 1.45
CA GLY A 237 9.38 19.79 0.07
C GLY A 237 9.83 18.73 -0.93
N SER A 238 9.78 17.45 -0.57
CA SER A 238 10.18 16.33 -1.43
C SER A 238 9.23 16.14 -2.62
N ARG A 239 9.63 15.30 -3.60
CA ARG A 239 8.73 14.96 -4.73
C ARG A 239 7.41 14.32 -4.25
N ILE A 240 7.44 13.58 -3.14
CA ILE A 240 6.23 13.03 -2.53
C ILE A 240 5.34 14.15 -2.00
N ALA A 241 5.92 15.17 -1.35
CA ALA A 241 5.18 16.32 -0.85
C ALA A 241 4.46 17.06 -1.98
N VAL A 242 5.15 17.31 -3.10
CA VAL A 242 4.55 17.91 -4.32
C VAL A 242 3.36 17.09 -4.80
N ARG A 243 3.53 15.77 -4.95
CA ARG A 243 2.43 14.91 -5.40
C ARG A 243 1.30 14.82 -4.38
N THR A 244 1.62 14.78 -3.09
CA THR A 244 0.61 14.81 -2.03
C THR A 244 -0.23 16.09 -2.13
N ALA A 245 0.41 17.26 -2.21
CA ALA A 245 -0.29 18.54 -2.35
C ALA A 245 -1.18 18.63 -3.60
N GLN A 246 -0.77 18.00 -4.71
CA GLN A 246 -1.55 17.94 -5.95
C GLN A 246 -2.73 16.96 -5.91
N TYR A 247 -2.70 15.95 -5.03
CA TYR A 247 -3.75 14.94 -4.94
C TYR A 247 -4.72 15.13 -3.78
N VAL A 248 -4.43 16.03 -2.84
CA VAL A 248 -5.38 16.33 -1.76
C VAL A 248 -6.67 16.92 -2.33
N PRO A 249 -7.83 16.61 -1.75
CA PRO A 249 -9.11 17.20 -2.15
C PRO A 249 -9.10 18.73 -1.99
N ASP A 250 -9.83 19.44 -2.83
CA ASP A 250 -9.90 20.92 -2.85
C ASP A 250 -10.36 21.56 -1.53
N TYR A 251 -11.05 20.81 -0.67
CA TYR A 251 -11.49 21.30 0.64
C TYR A 251 -10.38 21.28 1.70
N MET A 252 -9.22 20.68 1.42
CA MET A 252 -8.06 20.65 2.30
C MET A 252 -7.11 21.79 1.98
N GLN A 253 -6.71 22.52 2.99
CA GLN A 253 -5.66 23.55 2.90
C GLN A 253 -4.32 22.90 3.23
N VAL A 254 -3.34 23.12 2.37
CA VAL A 254 -2.00 22.55 2.51
C VAL A 254 -0.97 23.61 2.77
N LYS A 255 -0.13 23.39 3.77
CA LYS A 255 1.04 24.18 4.09
C LYS A 255 2.27 23.30 4.02
N ILE A 256 3.30 23.70 3.25
CA ILE A 256 4.57 22.97 3.14
C ILE A 256 5.67 23.81 3.78
N ILE A 257 6.43 23.20 4.69
CA ILE A 257 7.56 23.84 5.38
C ILE A 257 8.84 23.14 4.94
N ASP A 258 9.80 23.89 4.39
CA ASP A 258 11.10 23.35 3.99
C ASP A 258 12.22 24.35 4.33
N ASN A 259 13.37 23.85 4.77
CA ASN A 259 14.51 24.68 5.17
C ASN A 259 15.38 25.14 4.00
N ASP A 260 15.21 24.60 2.80
CA ASP A 260 15.92 24.99 1.59
C ASP A 260 15.12 26.04 0.81
N LEU A 261 15.59 27.28 0.83
CA LEU A 261 14.97 28.41 0.13
C LEU A 261 14.84 28.17 -1.39
N ASN A 262 15.84 27.54 -2.02
CA ASN A 262 15.78 27.25 -3.45
C ASN A 262 14.71 26.20 -3.76
N ARG A 263 14.51 25.25 -2.84
CA ARG A 263 13.42 24.27 -2.94
C ARG A 263 12.07 24.95 -2.76
N CYS A 264 11.94 25.84 -1.79
CA CYS A 264 10.71 26.63 -1.59
C CYS A 264 10.34 27.42 -2.84
N ASN A 265 11.30 28.12 -3.47
CA ASN A 265 11.06 28.85 -4.71
C ASN A 265 10.58 27.95 -5.85
N ARG A 266 11.17 26.75 -6.00
CA ARG A 266 10.70 25.77 -7.00
C ARG A 266 9.31 25.23 -6.69
N LEU A 267 8.95 25.06 -5.42
CA LEU A 267 7.63 24.62 -5.02
C LEU A 267 6.54 25.63 -5.39
N THR A 268 6.80 26.94 -5.28
CA THR A 268 5.85 27.97 -5.69
C THR A 268 5.62 28.00 -7.21
N GLU A 269 6.58 27.52 -8.02
CA GLU A 269 6.41 27.38 -9.46
C GLU A 269 5.64 26.10 -9.86
N LEU A 270 5.71 25.05 -9.02
CA LEU A 270 5.17 23.71 -9.33
C LEU A 270 3.77 23.48 -8.77
N LEU A 271 3.36 24.26 -7.78
CA LEU A 271 2.11 24.07 -7.03
C LEU A 271 1.18 25.27 -7.21
N ASP A 272 -0.12 25.04 -7.10
CA ASP A 272 -1.12 26.09 -7.15
C ASP A 272 -1.00 27.06 -5.97
N ASP A 273 -1.44 28.30 -6.15
CA ASP A 273 -1.47 29.35 -5.12
C ASP A 273 -2.26 28.97 -3.84
N LYS A 274 -3.04 27.90 -3.90
CA LYS A 274 -3.73 27.33 -2.74
C LYS A 274 -2.81 26.67 -1.72
N VAL A 275 -1.58 26.31 -2.13
CA VAL A 275 -0.59 25.67 -1.28
C VAL A 275 0.34 26.72 -0.71
N MET A 276 0.33 26.89 0.61
CA MET A 276 1.21 27.84 1.28
C MET A 276 2.61 27.23 1.46
N ILE A 277 3.64 27.92 0.99
CA ILE A 277 5.04 27.48 1.11
C ILE A 277 5.73 28.37 2.13
N ILE A 278 6.40 27.75 3.11
CA ILE A 278 7.13 28.41 4.19
C ILE A 278 8.57 27.95 4.18
N ASN A 279 9.48 28.90 4.14
CA ASN A 279 10.89 28.61 4.34
C ASN A 279 11.23 28.60 5.83
N GLY A 280 11.58 27.44 6.37
CA GLY A 280 11.91 27.28 7.77
C GLY A 280 12.26 25.86 8.16
N ASP A 281 12.81 25.68 9.33
CA ASP A 281 13.13 24.34 9.85
C ASP A 281 11.88 23.69 10.46
N GLY A 282 11.37 22.65 9.82
CA GLY A 282 10.20 21.89 10.30
C GLY A 282 10.43 21.10 11.61
N ARG A 283 11.62 21.16 12.20
CA ARG A 283 11.93 20.65 13.55
C ARG A 283 11.76 21.70 14.63
N ASP A 284 11.70 22.98 14.23
CA ASP A 284 11.48 24.10 15.14
C ASP A 284 10.00 24.15 15.55
N MET A 285 9.74 23.82 16.81
CA MET A 285 8.38 23.75 17.35
C MET A 285 7.74 25.13 17.50
N ASP A 286 8.54 26.18 17.73
CA ASP A 286 8.02 27.54 17.86
C ASP A 286 7.53 28.02 16.48
N LEU A 287 8.31 27.79 15.43
CA LEU A 287 7.89 28.05 14.05
C LEU A 287 6.60 27.26 13.71
N LEU A 288 6.55 25.97 14.02
CA LEU A 288 5.36 25.16 13.70
C LEU A 288 4.11 25.67 14.43
N ILE A 289 4.25 26.14 15.68
CA ILE A 289 3.15 26.70 16.46
C ILE A 289 2.70 28.04 15.86
N GLU A 290 3.63 28.94 15.50
CA GLU A 290 3.34 30.21 14.82
C GLU A 290 2.61 29.97 13.49
N GLU A 291 3.01 28.94 12.75
CA GLU A 291 2.40 28.54 11.50
C GLU A 291 1.09 27.75 11.65
N GLY A 292 0.61 27.57 12.87
CA GLY A 292 -0.72 27.05 13.17
C GLY A 292 -0.79 25.55 13.39
N LEU A 293 0.27 24.89 13.85
CA LEU A 293 0.27 23.46 14.16
C LEU A 293 -0.87 23.05 15.08
N LYS A 294 -1.25 23.90 16.05
CA LYS A 294 -2.37 23.65 17.00
C LYS A 294 -3.74 23.56 16.34
N ASN A 295 -3.88 24.16 15.15
CA ASN A 295 -5.11 24.17 14.36
C ASN A 295 -5.01 23.22 13.14
N THR A 296 -3.99 22.37 13.11
CA THR A 296 -3.73 21.42 12.05
C THR A 296 -4.25 20.04 12.45
N GLU A 297 -5.12 19.45 11.64
CA GLU A 297 -5.64 18.10 11.89
C GLU A 297 -4.70 17.00 11.38
N ALA A 298 -3.90 17.27 10.33
CA ALA A 298 -2.95 16.32 9.79
C ALA A 298 -1.55 16.92 9.63
N PHE A 299 -0.54 16.24 10.21
CA PHE A 299 0.88 16.55 10.05
C PHE A 299 1.57 15.43 9.29
N VAL A 300 2.25 15.75 8.20
CA VAL A 300 2.88 14.79 7.28
C VAL A 300 4.37 15.10 7.17
N ALA A 301 5.23 14.20 7.64
CA ALA A 301 6.69 14.38 7.61
C ALA A 301 7.30 13.60 6.44
N LEU A 302 7.85 14.32 5.46
CA LEU A 302 8.34 13.82 4.18
C LEU A 302 9.77 14.29 3.86
N THR A 303 10.61 14.42 4.88
CA THR A 303 12.05 14.68 4.69
C THR A 303 12.78 13.39 4.31
N GLU A 304 14.02 13.50 3.86
CA GLU A 304 14.87 12.35 3.52
C GLU A 304 15.33 11.53 4.74
N ASN A 305 15.14 12.06 5.95
CA ASN A 305 15.60 11.44 7.19
C ASN A 305 14.45 10.81 7.97
N SER A 306 14.46 9.47 8.06
CA SER A 306 13.41 8.69 8.74
C SER A 306 13.26 9.04 10.22
N GLU A 307 14.37 9.24 10.93
CA GLU A 307 14.40 9.56 12.36
C GLU A 307 13.77 10.92 12.62
N THR A 308 14.12 11.91 11.80
CA THR A 308 13.51 13.24 11.83
C THR A 308 12.00 13.16 11.61
N ASN A 309 11.57 12.40 10.61
CA ASN A 309 10.14 12.23 10.30
C ASN A 309 9.38 11.58 11.48
N ILE A 310 9.96 10.54 12.09
CA ILE A 310 9.38 9.86 13.26
C ILE A 310 9.25 10.81 14.44
N LEU A 311 10.34 11.50 14.80
CA LEU A 311 10.36 12.40 15.96
C LEU A 311 9.45 13.62 15.78
N SER A 312 9.40 14.21 14.58
CA SER A 312 8.52 15.35 14.29
C SER A 312 7.04 14.95 14.34
N CYS A 313 6.69 13.76 13.82
CA CYS A 313 5.33 13.22 13.96
C CYS A 313 4.96 12.97 15.43
N LEU A 314 5.88 12.46 16.24
CA LEU A 314 5.65 12.26 17.67
C LEU A 314 5.43 13.59 18.39
N ALA A 315 6.24 14.62 18.09
CA ALA A 315 6.10 15.97 18.63
C ALA A 315 4.77 16.61 18.22
N ALA A 316 4.40 16.58 16.94
CA ALA A 316 3.13 17.10 16.44
C ALA A 316 1.94 16.43 17.14
N LYS A 317 2.00 15.12 17.35
CA LYS A 317 0.96 14.37 18.04
C LYS A 317 0.82 14.79 19.51
N ARG A 318 1.93 15.04 20.21
CA ARG A 318 1.93 15.57 21.59
C ARG A 318 1.34 16.98 21.66
N MET A 319 1.43 17.75 20.59
CA MET A 319 0.80 19.08 20.49
C MET A 319 -0.69 19.02 20.12
N GLY A 320 -1.26 17.83 19.98
CA GLY A 320 -2.71 17.63 19.77
C GLY A 320 -3.10 17.35 18.32
N VAL A 321 -2.14 17.25 17.37
CA VAL A 321 -2.46 16.86 16.00
C VAL A 321 -3.04 15.45 15.99
N SER A 322 -4.25 15.30 15.47
CA SER A 322 -5.00 14.05 15.53
C SER A 322 -4.51 13.00 14.54
N LYS A 323 -4.00 13.43 13.37
CA LYS A 323 -3.47 12.57 12.31
C LYS A 323 -2.02 12.90 12.01
N THR A 324 -1.14 11.91 12.10
CA THR A 324 0.27 12.05 11.73
C THR A 324 0.66 10.97 10.73
N VAL A 325 1.50 11.33 9.76
CA VAL A 325 2.01 10.46 8.71
C VAL A 325 3.50 10.70 8.56
N ALA A 326 4.32 9.66 8.71
CA ALA A 326 5.77 9.73 8.54
C ALA A 326 6.25 8.88 7.37
N GLU A 327 7.07 9.44 6.49
CA GLU A 327 7.87 8.65 5.55
C GLU A 327 9.04 8.02 6.30
N VAL A 328 9.14 6.68 6.26
CA VAL A 328 10.20 5.90 6.90
C VAL A 328 10.82 4.98 5.84
N GLU A 329 11.94 5.41 5.27
CA GLU A 329 12.64 4.64 4.24
C GLU A 329 13.40 3.44 4.78
N ASN A 330 13.88 3.53 6.02
CA ASN A 330 14.55 2.41 6.68
C ASN A 330 13.50 1.41 7.19
N ILE A 331 13.48 0.23 6.57
CA ILE A 331 12.51 -0.83 6.89
C ILE A 331 12.61 -1.30 8.34
N ASP A 332 13.82 -1.31 8.90
CA ASP A 332 14.06 -1.75 10.28
C ASP A 332 13.44 -0.80 11.33
N TYR A 333 13.20 0.45 10.94
CA TYR A 333 12.57 1.45 11.82
C TYR A 333 11.04 1.41 11.81
N ILE A 334 10.42 0.70 10.87
CA ILE A 334 8.95 0.64 10.77
C ILE A 334 8.33 0.09 12.05
N GLY A 335 8.83 -1.04 12.54
CA GLY A 335 8.32 -1.66 13.77
C GLY A 335 8.48 -0.76 15.00
N MET A 336 9.60 -0.04 15.11
CA MET A 336 9.82 0.94 16.17
C MET A 336 8.86 2.12 16.05
N ALA A 337 8.71 2.69 14.87
CA ALA A 337 7.81 3.80 14.61
C ALA A 337 6.35 3.46 14.95
N GLU A 338 5.90 2.23 14.61
CA GLU A 338 4.59 1.73 15.00
C GLU A 338 4.42 1.57 16.53
N SER A 339 5.45 1.08 17.23
CA SER A 339 5.42 0.92 18.69
C SER A 339 5.34 2.27 19.42
N LEU A 340 5.97 3.32 18.87
CA LEU A 340 5.87 4.69 19.36
C LEU A 340 4.50 5.35 19.05
N ASP A 341 3.65 4.67 18.28
CA ASP A 341 2.31 5.14 17.93
C ASP A 341 2.32 6.51 17.20
N ILE A 342 3.31 6.72 16.36
CA ILE A 342 3.48 7.98 15.61
C ILE A 342 2.38 8.26 14.59
N GLY A 343 1.46 7.36 14.36
CA GLY A 343 0.41 7.48 13.34
C GLY A 343 0.60 6.50 12.18
N THR A 344 0.45 6.96 10.96
CA THR A 344 0.65 6.16 9.74
C THR A 344 2.11 6.22 9.31
N VAL A 345 2.68 5.07 8.99
CA VAL A 345 4.04 4.97 8.40
C VAL A 345 3.91 4.71 6.90
N ILE A 346 4.62 5.48 6.11
CA ILE A 346 4.71 5.33 4.65
C ILE A 346 6.13 4.89 4.29
N ASN A 347 6.24 3.79 3.55
CA ASN A 347 7.49 3.34 2.98
C ASN A 347 7.32 3.14 1.47
N LYS A 348 7.90 4.04 0.68
CA LYS A 348 7.73 4.02 -0.79
C LYS A 348 8.28 2.75 -1.45
N LYS A 349 9.32 2.14 -0.86
CA LYS A 349 9.92 0.89 -1.38
C LYS A 349 8.95 -0.27 -1.27
N MET A 350 8.30 -0.41 -0.10
CA MET A 350 7.29 -1.45 0.14
C MET A 350 6.04 -1.22 -0.71
N ILE A 351 5.57 0.02 -0.81
CA ILE A 351 4.41 0.40 -1.65
C ILE A 351 4.69 0.06 -3.12
N THR A 352 5.89 0.39 -3.61
CA THR A 352 6.30 0.09 -4.98
C THR A 352 6.35 -1.42 -5.24
N ALA A 353 6.98 -2.18 -4.34
CA ALA A 353 7.07 -3.63 -4.47
C ALA A 353 5.69 -4.30 -4.42
N SER A 354 4.81 -3.86 -3.51
CA SER A 354 3.43 -4.35 -3.43
C SER A 354 2.65 -4.04 -4.71
N HIS A 355 2.86 -2.86 -5.30
CA HIS A 355 2.20 -2.49 -6.55
C HIS A 355 2.68 -3.35 -7.73
N ILE A 356 4.00 -3.62 -7.83
CA ILE A 356 4.56 -4.53 -8.85
C ILE A 356 4.02 -5.94 -8.65
N TYR A 357 3.98 -6.41 -7.41
CA TYR A 357 3.42 -7.72 -7.08
C TYR A 357 1.95 -7.85 -7.50
N GLN A 358 1.14 -6.80 -7.32
CA GLN A 358 -0.24 -6.74 -7.83
C GLN A 358 -0.33 -6.90 -9.35
N MET A 359 0.58 -6.26 -10.08
CA MET A 359 0.60 -6.34 -11.56
C MET A 359 0.95 -7.73 -12.07
N MET A 360 1.55 -8.56 -11.25
CA MET A 360 1.98 -9.93 -11.61
C MET A 360 0.89 -10.98 -11.39
N LEU A 361 -0.02 -10.74 -10.45
CA LEU A 361 -1.10 -11.68 -10.19
C LEU A 361 -2.01 -11.71 -11.40
N ASP A 362 -2.13 -12.88 -11.96
CA ASP A 362 -2.71 -13.14 -13.28
C ASP A 362 -4.19 -12.72 -13.39
N ALA A 363 -4.65 -12.63 -14.60
CA ALA A 363 -5.88 -12.01 -15.12
C ALA A 363 -7.21 -12.38 -14.44
N ASP A 364 -7.25 -13.35 -13.54
CA ASP A 364 -8.46 -13.74 -12.79
C ASP A 364 -8.57 -13.06 -11.40
N VAL A 365 -7.54 -12.34 -10.98
CA VAL A 365 -7.52 -11.57 -9.72
C VAL A 365 -7.46 -10.09 -10.05
N SER A 366 -8.58 -9.39 -9.91
CA SER A 366 -8.71 -8.00 -10.34
C SER A 366 -7.97 -7.01 -9.44
N ASN A 367 -7.77 -7.34 -8.16
CA ASN A 367 -7.04 -6.50 -7.20
C ASN A 367 -6.43 -7.33 -6.08
N VAL A 368 -5.11 -7.37 -5.98
CA VAL A 368 -4.41 -7.85 -4.78
C VAL A 368 -3.77 -6.67 -4.08
N LYS A 369 -4.09 -6.49 -2.81
CA LYS A 369 -3.45 -5.48 -1.96
C LYS A 369 -2.84 -6.16 -0.75
N CYS A 370 -1.54 -5.99 -0.53
CA CYS A 370 -0.93 -6.32 0.74
C CYS A 370 -1.36 -5.29 1.79
N LEU A 371 -1.87 -5.74 2.92
CA LEU A 371 -2.08 -4.89 4.07
C LEU A 371 -0.72 -4.43 4.59
N SER A 372 -0.34 -3.17 4.37
CA SER A 372 1.01 -2.62 4.57
C SER A 372 1.58 -2.79 5.99
N PHE A 373 0.76 -3.09 6.98
CA PHE A 373 1.16 -3.26 8.39
C PHE A 373 0.68 -4.57 9.02
N ALA A 374 0.13 -5.45 8.21
CA ALA A 374 -0.28 -6.77 8.61
C ALA A 374 0.33 -7.76 7.62
N ASN A 375 0.88 -8.87 8.09
CA ASN A 375 1.30 -9.99 7.24
C ASN A 375 0.07 -10.70 6.65
N ALA A 376 -0.84 -9.91 6.08
CA ALA A 376 -2.08 -10.39 5.48
C ALA A 376 -2.25 -9.78 4.08
N ASP A 377 -2.71 -10.61 3.19
CA ASP A 377 -2.98 -10.26 1.80
C ASP A 377 -4.48 -10.14 1.57
N VAL A 378 -4.86 -9.24 0.70
CA VAL A 378 -6.26 -9.06 0.27
C VAL A 378 -6.33 -9.30 -1.23
N ALA A 379 -7.24 -10.15 -1.66
CA ALA A 379 -7.45 -10.45 -3.07
C ALA A 379 -8.94 -10.34 -3.45
N GLU A 380 -9.21 -9.78 -4.61
CA GLU A 380 -10.53 -9.76 -5.23
C GLU A 380 -10.56 -10.81 -6.35
N PHE A 381 -11.54 -11.74 -6.27
CA PHE A 381 -11.72 -12.81 -7.23
C PHE A 381 -13.07 -12.70 -7.91
N THR A 382 -13.11 -12.85 -9.23
CA THR A 382 -14.35 -13.02 -9.98
C THR A 382 -14.77 -14.50 -9.96
N VAL A 383 -15.99 -14.78 -9.55
CA VAL A 383 -16.51 -16.15 -9.39
C VAL A 383 -16.98 -16.71 -10.72
N LYS A 384 -16.39 -17.83 -11.16
CA LYS A 384 -16.80 -18.56 -12.37
C LYS A 384 -17.97 -19.51 -12.07
N ALA A 385 -18.70 -19.94 -13.12
CA ALA A 385 -19.92 -20.75 -12.97
C ALA A 385 -19.70 -22.07 -12.21
N ASP A 386 -18.56 -22.74 -12.43
CA ASP A 386 -18.27 -24.06 -11.86
C ASP A 386 -17.36 -24.02 -10.64
N SER A 387 -17.10 -22.82 -10.10
CA SER A 387 -16.20 -22.62 -8.97
C SER A 387 -16.66 -23.39 -7.72
N LYS A 388 -15.70 -23.97 -7.00
CA LYS A 388 -15.99 -24.69 -5.74
C LYS A 388 -16.66 -23.81 -4.70
N ILE A 389 -16.37 -22.50 -4.72
CA ILE A 389 -16.89 -21.55 -3.75
C ILE A 389 -18.40 -21.34 -3.86
N THR A 390 -19.03 -21.72 -4.99
CA THR A 390 -20.49 -21.61 -5.19
C THR A 390 -21.27 -22.81 -4.65
N LYS A 391 -20.59 -23.90 -4.23
CA LYS A 391 -21.24 -25.16 -3.88
C LYS A 391 -21.87 -25.17 -2.49
N HIS A 392 -21.35 -24.36 -1.57
CA HIS A 392 -21.76 -24.34 -0.17
C HIS A 392 -21.86 -22.92 0.35
N GLN A 393 -22.58 -22.73 1.47
CA GLN A 393 -22.53 -21.47 2.21
C GLN A 393 -21.13 -21.24 2.78
N VAL A 394 -20.78 -19.97 3.03
CA VAL A 394 -19.43 -19.59 3.47
C VAL A 394 -18.93 -20.38 4.68
N LYS A 395 -19.79 -20.65 5.67
CA LYS A 395 -19.45 -21.44 6.86
C LYS A 395 -19.03 -22.89 6.55
N ASP A 396 -19.53 -23.46 5.44
CA ASP A 396 -19.36 -24.87 5.06
C ASP A 396 -18.31 -25.06 3.94
N LEU A 397 -17.66 -23.97 3.49
CA LEU A 397 -16.67 -24.00 2.40
C LEU A 397 -15.36 -24.70 2.75
N GLY A 398 -15.07 -24.89 4.04
CA GLY A 398 -13.81 -25.50 4.48
C GLY A 398 -12.57 -24.68 4.09
N LEU A 399 -12.66 -23.35 4.11
CA LEU A 399 -11.55 -22.46 3.79
C LEU A 399 -10.33 -22.72 4.68
N PRO A 400 -9.11 -22.56 4.15
CA PRO A 400 -7.89 -22.75 4.93
C PRO A 400 -7.86 -21.89 6.19
N LYS A 401 -7.24 -22.37 7.26
CA LYS A 401 -6.99 -21.56 8.47
C LYS A 401 -6.22 -20.29 8.10
N GLY A 402 -6.57 -19.15 8.69
CA GLY A 402 -5.96 -17.87 8.37
C GLY A 402 -6.51 -17.23 7.10
N THR A 403 -7.73 -17.58 6.71
CA THR A 403 -8.46 -17.00 5.58
C THR A 403 -9.88 -16.63 5.99
N THR A 404 -10.38 -15.49 5.50
CA THR A 404 -11.78 -15.08 5.63
C THR A 404 -12.26 -14.37 4.37
N ILE A 405 -13.56 -14.44 4.11
CA ILE A 405 -14.23 -13.69 3.05
C ILE A 405 -14.81 -12.43 3.69
N GLY A 406 -14.22 -11.28 3.39
CA GLY A 406 -14.62 -10.00 3.99
C GLY A 406 -15.91 -9.43 3.40
N GLY A 407 -16.20 -9.76 2.15
CA GLY A 407 -17.38 -9.26 1.45
C GLY A 407 -17.39 -9.68 0.01
N LEU A 408 -18.45 -9.36 -0.68
CA LEU A 408 -18.57 -9.56 -2.12
C LEU A 408 -19.30 -8.36 -2.77
N ILE A 409 -19.13 -8.24 -4.06
CA ILE A 409 -19.88 -7.29 -4.88
C ILE A 409 -20.76 -8.11 -5.81
N ARG A 410 -22.07 -7.89 -5.73
CA ARG A 410 -23.10 -8.54 -6.55
C ARG A 410 -23.89 -7.49 -7.30
N GLN A 411 -23.89 -7.55 -8.63
CA GLN A 411 -24.59 -6.58 -9.49
C GLN A 411 -24.20 -5.11 -9.20
N GLY A 412 -22.93 -4.88 -8.82
CA GLY A 412 -22.42 -3.54 -8.49
C GLY A 412 -22.65 -3.09 -7.05
N GLU A 413 -23.40 -3.86 -6.25
CA GLU A 413 -23.64 -3.55 -4.84
C GLU A 413 -22.74 -4.36 -3.91
N GLY A 414 -22.19 -3.68 -2.90
CA GLY A 414 -21.38 -4.32 -1.86
C GLY A 414 -22.23 -5.06 -0.83
N VAL A 415 -21.89 -6.32 -0.60
CA VAL A 415 -22.52 -7.19 0.37
C VAL A 415 -21.49 -7.64 1.40
N VAL A 416 -21.75 -7.37 2.66
CA VAL A 416 -20.95 -7.92 3.76
C VAL A 416 -21.32 -9.38 3.97
N VAL A 417 -20.32 -10.25 3.96
CA VAL A 417 -20.52 -11.70 4.01
C VAL A 417 -20.70 -12.18 5.45
N THR A 418 -21.66 -13.07 5.65
CA THR A 418 -21.86 -13.84 6.88
C THR A 418 -21.65 -15.33 6.61
N GLY A 419 -21.57 -16.14 7.65
CA GLY A 419 -21.46 -17.61 7.49
C GLY A 419 -22.59 -18.24 6.65
N ASN A 420 -23.79 -17.63 6.62
CA ASN A 420 -24.95 -18.10 5.86
C ASN A 420 -25.02 -17.55 4.42
N THR A 421 -24.07 -16.71 4.02
CA THR A 421 -24.04 -16.15 2.67
C THR A 421 -23.73 -17.25 1.64
N GLN A 422 -24.54 -17.29 0.58
CA GLN A 422 -24.27 -18.11 -0.61
C GLN A 422 -23.60 -17.24 -1.67
N ILE A 423 -22.42 -17.66 -2.12
CA ILE A 423 -21.67 -16.99 -3.20
C ILE A 423 -22.20 -17.52 -4.53
N LEU A 424 -22.40 -16.65 -5.49
CA LEU A 424 -22.98 -16.94 -6.80
C LEU A 424 -21.99 -16.67 -7.94
N PRO A 425 -22.14 -17.34 -9.09
CA PRO A 425 -21.38 -17.01 -10.28
C PRO A 425 -21.53 -15.53 -10.66
N GLY A 426 -20.44 -14.88 -11.03
CA GLY A 426 -20.40 -13.45 -11.36
C GLY A 426 -20.22 -12.52 -10.17
N ASP A 427 -20.22 -13.02 -8.94
CA ASP A 427 -19.83 -12.20 -7.78
C ASP A 427 -18.33 -11.85 -7.85
N HIS A 428 -17.99 -10.66 -7.37
CA HIS A 428 -16.60 -10.29 -7.08
C HIS A 428 -16.38 -10.43 -5.58
N VAL A 429 -15.57 -11.39 -5.18
CA VAL A 429 -15.38 -11.77 -3.78
C VAL A 429 -14.06 -11.24 -3.25
N VAL A 430 -14.11 -10.52 -2.15
CA VAL A 430 -12.94 -9.97 -1.47
C VAL A 430 -12.51 -10.91 -0.35
N VAL A 431 -11.35 -11.52 -0.51
CA VAL A 431 -10.78 -12.51 0.41
C VAL A 431 -9.59 -11.92 1.15
N PHE A 432 -9.55 -12.14 2.44
CA PHE A 432 -8.43 -11.81 3.32
C PHE A 432 -7.74 -13.08 3.77
N CYS A 433 -6.43 -13.11 3.69
CA CYS A 433 -5.64 -14.26 4.13
C CYS A 433 -4.30 -13.83 4.69
N LEU A 434 -3.73 -14.65 5.56
CA LEU A 434 -2.33 -14.50 5.94
C LEU A 434 -1.46 -14.69 4.71
N SER A 435 -0.34 -13.94 4.64
CA SER A 435 0.59 -13.96 3.50
C SER A 435 0.92 -15.39 3.04
N MET A 436 1.04 -15.58 1.72
CA MET A 436 1.33 -16.85 1.03
C MET A 436 0.13 -17.81 0.85
N MET A 437 -1.10 -17.42 1.20
CA MET A 437 -2.26 -18.30 1.06
C MET A 437 -3.08 -18.04 -0.22
N ILE A 438 -2.85 -16.97 -0.94
CA ILE A 438 -3.64 -16.57 -2.13
C ILE A 438 -3.75 -17.69 -3.16
N LYS A 439 -2.64 -18.34 -3.52
CA LYS A 439 -2.64 -19.46 -4.49
C LYS A 439 -3.43 -20.70 -4.02
N LYS A 440 -3.53 -20.92 -2.70
CA LYS A 440 -4.35 -22.01 -2.17
C LYS A 440 -5.84 -21.67 -2.28
N ILE A 441 -6.15 -20.37 -2.16
CA ILE A 441 -7.52 -19.86 -2.21
C ILE A 441 -8.02 -19.78 -3.64
N GLU A 442 -7.16 -19.39 -4.59
CA GLU A 442 -7.46 -19.35 -6.03
C GLU A 442 -8.12 -20.63 -6.54
N LYS A 443 -7.75 -21.81 -5.99
CA LYS A 443 -8.34 -23.12 -6.32
C LYS A 443 -9.82 -23.26 -5.97
N TYR A 444 -10.38 -22.36 -5.18
CA TYR A 444 -11.81 -22.35 -4.86
C TYR A 444 -12.60 -21.53 -5.88
N PHE A 445 -11.93 -20.67 -6.65
CA PHE A 445 -12.52 -19.77 -7.64
C PHE A 445 -12.35 -20.26 -9.09
N ASN A 446 -11.46 -21.23 -9.27
CA ASN A 446 -11.22 -21.91 -10.56
C ASN A 446 -11.96 -23.23 -10.65
#